data_56e150ae7ba253905d4effb6c758c509
#
_entry.id   56e150ae7ba253905d4effb6c758c509
#
_cell.length_a   1.000
_cell.length_b   1.000
_cell.length_c   1.000
_cell.angle_alpha   90.00
_cell.angle_beta   90.00
_cell.angle_gamma   90.00
#
_symmetry.space_group_name_H-M   'P 1'
#
loop_
_entity.id
_entity.type
_entity.pdbx_description
1 polymer ?
#
loop_
_entity_poly.entity_id
_entity_poly.type
_entity_poly.pdbx_seq_one_letter_code
_entity_poly.pdbx_strand_id
1 'polypeptide(L)'
;MSSICGNVYIIDFLFFILYYLFMIQVLKKLDWVLIGAVLLLIIIGLLSIASASQARTGAFTNFKKQLFFAVIGLILLGTFCFIDYRFLRNYSAVVLILYISSIFLLILLLVLGSRVRGSVSWFQFGSPIGEFGFEPVEIMKFVLIVTLAKYFSNRHVDFGLIRHIFISGFYVLIPVALVLLQPDLGSAALLLIIWVGIMLVSGIRARHLLALFLIFTVISGFSWKFFLEDYQRARILTFFEPQKDPLGQGYNILQSIIAIGSGGFWGKGLGHGSQSQLNFLPEQHTDFIWATIAEEWGFFGVAFVLVLWGIIFWRLFIIAIGATTNFARLFVFGFMLLLLAQIAINIGMNMGFSPVIGIPLPLLSYGGSSLVTTLLAFGIVQNIKINLSSSA
;
A
#
# COMPACT_ATOMS: atom_id res chain seq x y z
N MET A 1 -31.22 -27.94 41.87
CA MET A 1 -30.79 -26.72 41.15
C MET A 1 -29.27 -26.42 41.28
N SER A 2 -28.56 -26.91 42.29
CA SER A 2 -27.12 -26.65 42.52
C SER A 2 -26.19 -27.42 41.57
N SER A 3 -26.58 -28.59 41.02
CA SER A 3 -25.73 -29.38 40.14
C SER A 3 -25.68 -28.87 38.67
N ILE A 4 -26.63 -28.09 38.24
CA ILE A 4 -26.66 -27.50 36.87
C ILE A 4 -25.76 -26.28 36.80
N CYS A 5 -25.66 -25.46 37.84
CA CYS A 5 -24.77 -24.30 37.88
C CYS A 5 -23.28 -24.70 37.89
N GLY A 6 -22.91 -25.79 38.55
CA GLY A 6 -21.51 -26.27 38.55
C GLY A 6 -21.01 -26.72 37.20
N ASN A 7 -21.87 -27.33 36.37
CA ASN A 7 -21.49 -27.80 35.04
C ASN A 7 -21.29 -26.64 34.04
N VAL A 8 -21.98 -25.52 34.17
CA VAL A 8 -21.83 -24.33 33.31
C VAL A 8 -20.44 -23.70 33.53
N TYR A 9 -20.01 -23.51 34.78
CA TYR A 9 -18.69 -22.95 35.07
C TYR A 9 -17.53 -23.84 34.58
N ILE A 10 -17.68 -25.17 34.64
CA ILE A 10 -16.66 -26.12 34.15
C ILE A 10 -16.58 -26.04 32.62
N ILE A 11 -17.69 -25.93 31.92
CA ILE A 11 -17.73 -25.79 30.47
C ILE A 11 -17.10 -24.47 30.03
N ASP A 12 -17.45 -23.35 30.69
CA ASP A 12 -16.88 -22.04 30.38
C ASP A 12 -15.35 -22.01 30.66
N PHE A 13 -14.90 -22.64 31.73
CA PHE A 13 -13.48 -22.77 32.07
C PHE A 13 -12.71 -23.63 31.04
N LEU A 14 -13.28 -24.74 30.60
CA LEU A 14 -12.71 -25.58 29.53
C LEU A 14 -12.66 -24.83 28.19
N PHE A 15 -13.69 -24.06 27.84
CA PHE A 15 -13.69 -23.20 26.66
C PHE A 15 -12.60 -22.13 26.74
N PHE A 16 -12.43 -21.53 27.91
CA PHE A 16 -11.38 -20.53 28.14
C PHE A 16 -9.98 -21.13 28.00
N ILE A 17 -9.72 -22.31 28.56
CA ILE A 17 -8.44 -23.02 28.41
C ILE A 17 -8.18 -23.42 26.96
N LEU A 18 -9.17 -23.97 26.27
CA LEU A 18 -9.05 -24.35 24.86
C LEU A 18 -8.79 -23.13 23.97
N TYR A 19 -9.47 -22.01 24.22
CA TYR A 19 -9.25 -20.75 23.53
C TYR A 19 -7.84 -20.20 23.78
N TYR A 20 -7.37 -20.25 25.03
CA TYR A 20 -6.02 -19.81 25.40
C TYR A 20 -4.94 -20.68 24.76
N LEU A 21 -5.10 -22.00 24.77
CA LEU A 21 -4.19 -22.94 24.11
C LEU A 21 -4.17 -22.72 22.59
N PHE A 22 -5.32 -22.49 21.97
CA PHE A 22 -5.44 -22.16 20.56
C PHE A 22 -4.70 -20.84 20.23
N MET A 23 -4.88 -19.80 21.04
CA MET A 23 -4.14 -18.53 20.85
C MET A 23 -2.62 -18.72 20.92
N ILE A 24 -2.13 -19.49 21.90
CA ILE A 24 -0.68 -19.76 22.04
C ILE A 24 -0.15 -20.51 20.80
N GLN A 25 -0.90 -21.49 20.30
CA GLN A 25 -0.49 -22.23 19.09
C GLN A 25 -0.44 -21.31 17.87
N VAL A 26 -1.40 -20.42 17.69
CA VAL A 26 -1.42 -19.43 16.61
C VAL A 26 -0.23 -18.49 16.73
N LEU A 27 0.05 -17.94 17.93
CA LEU A 27 1.17 -17.03 18.17
C LEU A 27 2.53 -17.67 17.85
N LYS A 28 2.71 -18.97 18.13
CA LYS A 28 3.95 -19.70 17.79
C LYS A 28 4.14 -19.89 16.28
N LYS A 29 3.05 -19.90 15.50
CA LYS A 29 3.08 -20.10 14.04
C LYS A 29 3.25 -18.80 13.26
N LEU A 30 3.16 -17.63 13.91
CA LEU A 30 3.36 -16.33 13.29
C LEU A 30 4.79 -16.18 12.75
N ASP A 31 4.90 -15.41 11.70
CA ASP A 31 6.19 -14.97 11.17
C ASP A 31 6.68 -13.72 11.91
N TRP A 32 7.36 -13.94 13.04
CA TRP A 32 7.86 -12.85 13.89
C TRP A 32 8.91 -11.97 13.20
N VAL A 33 9.67 -12.54 12.25
CA VAL A 33 10.65 -11.79 11.47
C VAL A 33 9.93 -10.76 10.58
N LEU A 34 8.85 -11.19 9.91
CA LEU A 34 8.03 -10.30 9.10
C LEU A 34 7.38 -9.21 9.96
N ILE A 35 6.77 -9.59 11.09
CA ILE A 35 6.15 -8.63 12.02
C ILE A 35 7.18 -7.63 12.55
N GLY A 36 8.34 -8.11 12.98
CA GLY A 36 9.41 -7.26 13.48
C GLY A 36 9.90 -6.24 12.46
N ALA A 37 10.09 -6.65 11.20
CA ALA A 37 10.48 -5.74 10.12
C ALA A 37 9.39 -4.69 9.83
N VAL A 38 8.11 -5.08 9.82
CA VAL A 38 6.97 -4.17 9.64
C VAL A 38 6.91 -3.15 10.79
N LEU A 39 7.02 -3.60 12.04
CA LEU A 39 7.00 -2.71 13.21
C LEU A 39 8.17 -1.73 13.21
N LEU A 40 9.38 -2.18 12.86
CA LEU A 40 10.55 -1.31 12.76
C LEU A 40 10.36 -0.22 11.71
N LEU A 41 9.80 -0.55 10.53
CA LEU A 41 9.49 0.46 9.51
C LEU A 41 8.46 1.47 10.00
N ILE A 42 7.40 1.03 10.69
CA ILE A 42 6.40 1.93 11.27
C ILE A 42 7.04 2.87 12.29
N ILE A 43 7.92 2.36 13.16
CA ILE A 43 8.63 3.17 14.16
C ILE A 43 9.51 4.22 13.47
N ILE A 44 10.28 3.83 12.43
CA ILE A 44 11.10 4.77 11.66
C ILE A 44 10.23 5.84 11.01
N GLY A 45 9.11 5.45 10.39
CA GLY A 45 8.15 6.39 9.79
C GLY A 45 7.58 7.37 10.83
N LEU A 46 7.17 6.88 12.00
CA LEU A 46 6.67 7.72 13.08
C LEU A 46 7.73 8.70 13.60
N LEU A 47 8.98 8.26 13.75
CA LEU A 47 10.10 9.13 14.17
C LEU A 47 10.35 10.23 13.12
N SER A 48 10.37 9.88 11.84
CA SER A 48 10.58 10.85 10.74
C SER A 48 9.42 11.84 10.64
N ILE A 49 8.16 11.38 10.81
CA ILE A 49 6.99 12.26 10.84
C ILE A 49 7.01 13.17 12.07
N ALA A 50 7.46 12.66 13.24
CA ALA A 50 7.61 13.48 14.44
C ALA A 50 8.63 14.59 14.25
N SER A 51 9.80 14.25 13.70
CA SER A 51 10.86 15.20 13.36
C SER A 51 10.34 16.30 12.43
N ALA A 52 9.73 15.91 11.32
CA ALA A 52 9.18 16.85 10.35
C ALA A 52 8.00 17.71 10.90
N SER A 53 7.21 17.16 11.85
CA SER A 53 6.09 17.89 12.49
C SER A 53 6.59 18.99 13.43
N GLN A 54 7.73 18.79 14.07
CA GLN A 54 8.35 19.78 14.95
C GLN A 54 8.72 21.06 14.18
N ALA A 55 9.23 20.92 12.96
CA ALA A 55 9.63 22.01 12.09
C ALA A 55 8.50 22.97 11.73
N ARG A 56 7.29 22.46 11.50
CA ARG A 56 6.21 23.21 10.87
C ARG A 56 5.29 23.94 11.83
N THR A 57 4.92 23.32 12.94
CA THR A 57 3.89 23.86 13.87
C THR A 57 4.19 23.65 15.35
N GLY A 58 5.19 22.83 15.69
CA GLY A 58 5.42 22.36 17.07
C GLY A 58 4.30 21.48 17.64
N ALA A 59 3.22 21.28 16.90
CA ALA A 59 1.97 20.70 17.43
C ALA A 59 1.86 19.17 17.32
N PHE A 60 2.82 18.47 16.72
CA PHE A 60 2.82 17.00 16.53
C PHE A 60 1.50 16.40 16.00
N THR A 61 0.68 17.21 15.31
CA THR A 61 -0.66 16.80 14.88
C THR A 61 -0.61 15.62 13.91
N ASN A 62 0.29 15.66 12.90
CA ASN A 62 0.44 14.57 11.95
C ASN A 62 0.98 13.30 12.61
N PHE A 63 1.91 13.42 13.56
CA PHE A 63 2.40 12.31 14.36
C PHE A 63 1.28 11.64 15.16
N LYS A 64 0.44 12.43 15.87
CA LYS A 64 -0.67 11.90 16.67
C LYS A 64 -1.68 11.15 15.78
N LYS A 65 -2.02 11.72 14.63
CA LYS A 65 -2.91 11.08 13.65
C LYS A 65 -2.33 9.78 13.11
N GLN A 66 -1.04 9.77 12.71
CA GLN A 66 -0.38 8.58 12.20
C GLN A 66 -0.28 7.49 13.27
N LEU A 67 0.02 7.85 14.53
CA LEU A 67 0.04 6.93 15.66
C LEU A 67 -1.34 6.29 15.88
N PHE A 68 -2.41 7.06 15.80
CA PHE A 68 -3.78 6.57 15.91
C PHE A 68 -4.09 5.54 14.80
N PHE A 69 -3.75 5.84 13.55
CA PHE A 69 -3.93 4.91 12.44
C PHE A 69 -3.02 3.68 12.55
N ALA A 70 -1.80 3.84 13.07
CA ALA A 70 -0.91 2.70 13.33
C ALA A 70 -1.52 1.74 14.35
N VAL A 71 -2.10 2.24 15.43
CA VAL A 71 -2.80 1.42 16.44
C VAL A 71 -3.99 0.69 15.81
N ILE A 72 -4.84 1.38 15.06
CA ILE A 72 -5.97 0.75 14.35
C ILE A 72 -5.45 -0.32 13.39
N GLY A 73 -4.45 -0.03 12.59
CA GLY A 73 -3.87 -0.96 11.64
C GLY A 73 -3.27 -2.20 12.32
N LEU A 74 -2.59 -2.05 13.47
CA LEU A 74 -2.05 -3.17 14.25
C LEU A 74 -3.16 -4.02 14.87
N ILE A 75 -4.25 -3.42 15.32
CA ILE A 75 -5.44 -4.17 15.78
C ILE A 75 -6.03 -4.97 14.63
N LEU A 76 -6.16 -4.38 13.43
CA LEU A 76 -6.64 -5.10 12.25
C LEU A 76 -5.67 -6.19 11.82
N LEU A 77 -4.37 -5.96 11.81
CA LEU A 77 -3.37 -6.99 11.55
C LEU A 77 -3.59 -8.17 12.49
N GLY A 78 -3.67 -7.91 13.80
CA GLY A 78 -3.95 -8.94 14.82
C GLY A 78 -5.26 -9.67 14.55
N THR A 79 -6.34 -8.95 14.30
CA THR A 79 -7.67 -9.54 14.04
C THR A 79 -7.67 -10.44 12.80
N PHE A 80 -7.08 -9.96 11.70
CA PHE A 80 -7.02 -10.74 10.44
C PHE A 80 -6.02 -11.89 10.48
N CYS A 81 -5.10 -11.96 11.44
CA CYS A 81 -4.32 -13.15 11.71
C CYS A 81 -5.21 -14.34 12.15
N PHE A 82 -6.32 -14.08 12.84
CA PHE A 82 -7.22 -15.12 13.34
C PHE A 82 -8.38 -15.45 12.39
N ILE A 83 -8.72 -14.54 11.47
CA ILE A 83 -9.78 -14.76 10.47
C ILE A 83 -9.22 -15.61 9.32
N ASP A 84 -9.80 -16.79 9.08
CA ASP A 84 -9.34 -17.69 8.02
C ASP A 84 -9.51 -17.02 6.63
N TYR A 85 -8.40 -16.84 5.92
CA TYR A 85 -8.38 -16.28 4.55
C TYR A 85 -9.24 -17.08 3.56
N ARG A 86 -9.51 -18.37 3.87
CA ARG A 86 -10.36 -19.24 3.06
C ARG A 86 -11.78 -18.71 2.95
N PHE A 87 -12.22 -17.87 3.88
CA PHE A 87 -13.47 -17.14 3.78
C PHE A 87 -13.55 -16.31 2.50
N LEU A 88 -12.50 -15.54 2.19
CA LEU A 88 -12.41 -14.77 0.94
C LEU A 88 -12.34 -15.67 -0.30
N ARG A 89 -11.68 -16.82 -0.18
CA ARG A 89 -11.59 -17.81 -1.27
C ARG A 89 -12.93 -18.49 -1.53
N ASN A 90 -13.63 -18.93 -0.50
CA ASN A 90 -14.81 -19.80 -0.66
C ASN A 90 -16.06 -19.01 -0.99
N TYR A 91 -16.28 -17.85 -0.37
CA TYR A 91 -17.51 -17.05 -0.55
C TYR A 91 -17.32 -16.00 -1.65
N SER A 92 -17.85 -16.28 -2.85
CA SER A 92 -17.80 -15.34 -3.99
C SER A 92 -18.63 -14.09 -3.75
N ALA A 93 -19.74 -14.22 -3.02
CA ALA A 93 -20.59 -13.08 -2.67
C ALA A 93 -19.84 -12.04 -1.83
N VAL A 94 -18.98 -12.46 -0.90
CA VAL A 94 -18.18 -11.54 -0.07
C VAL A 94 -17.24 -10.71 -0.92
N VAL A 95 -16.51 -11.35 -1.83
CA VAL A 95 -15.58 -10.62 -2.71
C VAL A 95 -16.34 -9.68 -3.66
N LEU A 96 -17.51 -10.11 -4.16
CA LEU A 96 -18.35 -9.26 -5.00
C LEU A 96 -18.88 -8.05 -4.23
N ILE A 97 -19.35 -8.25 -2.98
CA ILE A 97 -19.81 -7.15 -2.12
C ILE A 97 -18.67 -6.18 -1.83
N LEU A 98 -17.47 -6.67 -1.49
CA LEU A 98 -16.30 -5.83 -1.28
C LEU A 98 -15.93 -5.04 -2.54
N TYR A 99 -16.00 -5.66 -3.70
CA TYR A 99 -15.72 -5.00 -4.97
C TYR A 99 -16.75 -3.91 -5.31
N ILE A 100 -18.05 -4.24 -5.20
CA ILE A 100 -19.13 -3.28 -5.48
C ILE A 100 -19.11 -2.13 -4.46
N SER A 101 -18.88 -2.40 -3.18
CA SER A 101 -18.78 -1.35 -2.15
C SER A 101 -17.58 -0.43 -2.40
N SER A 102 -16.44 -0.96 -2.83
CA SER A 102 -15.27 -0.15 -3.19
C SER A 102 -15.53 0.72 -4.42
N ILE A 103 -16.20 0.19 -5.46
CA ILE A 103 -16.63 0.97 -6.62
C ILE A 103 -17.62 2.06 -6.22
N PHE A 104 -18.58 1.74 -5.36
CA PHE A 104 -19.56 2.71 -4.84
C PHE A 104 -18.85 3.86 -4.08
N LEU A 105 -17.85 3.55 -3.24
CA LEU A 105 -17.06 4.56 -2.54
C LEU A 105 -16.27 5.44 -3.51
N LEU A 106 -15.72 4.89 -4.61
CA LEU A 106 -15.06 5.69 -5.64
C LEU A 106 -16.03 6.61 -6.39
N ILE A 107 -17.25 6.14 -6.68
CA ILE A 107 -18.29 6.97 -7.30
C ILE A 107 -18.75 8.07 -6.33
N LEU A 108 -18.96 7.71 -5.07
CA LEU A 108 -19.35 8.67 -4.03
C LEU A 108 -18.31 9.78 -3.86
N LEU A 109 -17.03 9.42 -3.98
CA LEU A 109 -15.92 10.37 -3.92
C LEU A 109 -15.97 11.40 -5.06
N LEU A 110 -16.37 11.01 -6.28
CA LEU A 110 -16.54 11.94 -7.40
C LEU A 110 -17.61 13.00 -7.13
N VAL A 111 -18.65 12.67 -6.32
CA VAL A 111 -19.76 13.57 -6.02
C VAL A 111 -19.50 14.40 -4.76
N LEU A 112 -18.97 13.76 -3.71
CA LEU A 112 -18.83 14.37 -2.37
C LEU A 112 -17.38 14.66 -1.96
N GLY A 113 -16.41 14.28 -2.79
CA GLY A 113 -14.99 14.44 -2.46
C GLY A 113 -14.54 15.89 -2.45
N SER A 114 -13.60 16.20 -1.56
CA SER A 114 -12.94 17.51 -1.52
C SER A 114 -11.81 17.57 -2.55
N ARG A 115 -11.72 18.68 -3.27
CA ARG A 115 -10.59 18.94 -4.17
C ARG A 115 -9.37 19.36 -3.37
N VAL A 116 -8.35 18.51 -3.35
CA VAL A 116 -7.06 18.83 -2.74
C VAL A 116 -6.00 18.75 -3.82
N ARG A 117 -5.32 19.88 -4.10
CA ARG A 117 -4.22 19.96 -5.10
C ARG A 117 -4.59 19.48 -6.51
N GLY A 118 -5.83 19.73 -6.93
CA GLY A 118 -6.29 19.38 -8.28
C GLY A 118 -6.86 17.98 -8.42
N SER A 119 -6.75 17.11 -7.43
CA SER A 119 -7.39 15.79 -7.41
C SER A 119 -8.53 15.73 -6.39
N VAL A 120 -9.54 14.88 -6.67
CA VAL A 120 -10.67 14.60 -5.76
C VAL A 120 -10.46 13.19 -5.22
N SER A 121 -9.48 13.03 -4.29
CA SER A 121 -9.07 11.69 -3.83
C SER A 121 -9.38 11.41 -2.36
N TRP A 122 -9.92 12.41 -1.62
CA TRP A 122 -10.06 12.34 -0.17
C TRP A 122 -11.46 12.71 0.30
N PHE A 123 -12.03 11.89 1.20
CA PHE A 123 -13.08 12.34 2.09
C PHE A 123 -12.44 12.98 3.32
N GLN A 124 -12.81 14.21 3.64
CA GLN A 124 -12.33 14.90 4.85
C GLN A 124 -13.40 14.82 5.93
N PHE A 125 -13.02 14.26 7.08
CA PHE A 125 -13.89 14.18 8.25
C PHE A 125 -13.28 15.02 9.38
N GLY A 126 -14.07 15.98 9.89
CA GLY A 126 -13.67 16.72 11.09
C GLY A 126 -13.75 15.84 12.34
N SER A 127 -12.72 15.88 13.19
CA SER A 127 -12.71 15.20 14.49
C SER A 127 -12.04 16.07 15.56
N PRO A 128 -12.19 15.75 16.86
CA PRO A 128 -11.51 16.47 17.94
C PRO A 128 -9.97 16.46 17.84
N ILE A 129 -9.39 15.49 17.11
CA ILE A 129 -7.94 15.36 16.89
C ILE A 129 -7.50 16.09 15.60
N GLY A 130 -8.45 16.73 14.90
CA GLY A 130 -8.25 17.41 13.62
C GLY A 130 -8.90 16.68 12.45
N GLU A 131 -8.77 17.24 11.23
CA GLU A 131 -9.35 16.63 10.03
C GLU A 131 -8.63 15.34 9.66
N PHE A 132 -9.39 14.27 9.40
CA PHE A 132 -8.91 13.01 8.88
C PHE A 132 -9.26 12.88 7.39
N GLY A 133 -8.29 12.53 6.58
CA GLY A 133 -8.50 12.15 5.18
C GLY A 133 -8.68 10.64 5.05
N PHE A 134 -9.76 10.20 4.43
CA PHE A 134 -9.97 8.82 4.02
C PHE A 134 -9.90 8.72 2.51
N GLU A 135 -9.05 7.81 2.02
CA GLU A 135 -8.76 7.59 0.61
C GLU A 135 -9.31 6.22 0.16
N PRO A 136 -10.45 6.16 -0.52
CA PRO A 136 -11.09 4.92 -0.92
C PRO A 136 -10.27 4.06 -1.87
N VAL A 137 -9.41 4.68 -2.68
CA VAL A 137 -8.57 3.94 -3.64
C VAL A 137 -7.59 2.97 -2.95
N GLU A 138 -7.19 3.25 -1.71
CA GLU A 138 -6.35 2.33 -0.93
C GLU A 138 -7.06 1.00 -0.65
N ILE A 139 -8.35 1.08 -0.30
CA ILE A 139 -9.18 -0.12 -0.16
C ILE A 139 -9.36 -0.79 -1.52
N MET A 140 -9.58 -0.01 -2.58
CA MET A 140 -9.78 -0.58 -3.92
C MET A 140 -8.55 -1.37 -4.39
N LYS A 141 -7.32 -0.92 -4.13
CA LYS A 141 -6.09 -1.65 -4.44
C LYS A 141 -6.07 -3.03 -3.78
N PHE A 142 -6.39 -3.08 -2.49
CA PHE A 142 -6.49 -4.33 -1.73
C PHE A 142 -7.59 -5.25 -2.28
N VAL A 143 -8.80 -4.73 -2.49
CA VAL A 143 -9.95 -5.48 -3.00
C VAL A 143 -9.69 -6.00 -4.41
N LEU A 144 -8.98 -5.24 -5.24
CA LEU A 144 -8.60 -5.68 -6.57
C LEU A 144 -7.64 -6.87 -6.53
N ILE A 145 -6.66 -6.88 -5.62
CA ILE A 145 -5.77 -8.03 -5.42
C ILE A 145 -6.59 -9.28 -5.04
N VAL A 146 -7.52 -9.15 -4.09
CA VAL A 146 -8.40 -10.25 -3.66
C VAL A 146 -9.26 -10.76 -4.83
N THR A 147 -9.86 -9.85 -5.59
CA THR A 147 -10.73 -10.17 -6.73
C THR A 147 -9.97 -10.89 -7.83
N LEU A 148 -8.81 -10.39 -8.22
CA LEU A 148 -7.96 -10.99 -9.24
C LEU A 148 -7.39 -12.33 -8.77
N ALA A 149 -6.90 -12.42 -7.53
CA ALA A 149 -6.41 -13.66 -6.95
C ALA A 149 -7.51 -14.75 -6.95
N LYS A 150 -8.75 -14.38 -6.60
CA LYS A 150 -9.89 -15.28 -6.67
C LYS A 150 -10.24 -15.68 -8.11
N TYR A 151 -10.30 -14.70 -9.00
CA TYR A 151 -10.63 -14.96 -10.42
C TYR A 151 -9.67 -15.96 -11.05
N PHE A 152 -8.35 -15.76 -10.87
CA PHE A 152 -7.34 -16.63 -11.46
C PHE A 152 -7.14 -17.93 -10.68
N SER A 153 -7.47 -18.01 -9.39
CA SER A 153 -7.34 -19.25 -8.61
C SER A 153 -8.39 -20.30 -8.92
N ASN A 154 -9.60 -19.90 -9.32
CA ASN A 154 -10.73 -20.81 -9.56
C ASN A 154 -10.68 -21.51 -10.92
N ARG A 155 -9.72 -21.18 -11.76
CA ARG A 155 -9.64 -21.72 -13.12
C ARG A 155 -8.36 -22.52 -13.30
N HIS A 156 -8.53 -23.86 -13.33
CA HIS A 156 -7.52 -24.78 -13.88
C HIS A 156 -7.50 -24.56 -15.40
N VAL A 157 -6.63 -24.01 -15.88
CA VAL A 157 -6.31 -23.03 -16.79
C VAL A 157 -5.91 -23.52 -18.18
N ASP A 158 -6.65 -23.14 -19.14
CA ASP A 158 -6.11 -22.77 -20.43
C ASP A 158 -5.76 -21.25 -20.44
N PHE A 159 -4.62 -20.90 -19.80
CA PHE A 159 -4.09 -19.51 -19.75
C PHE A 159 -3.73 -18.96 -21.15
N GLY A 160 -4.04 -19.70 -22.19
CA GLY A 160 -3.96 -19.28 -23.59
C GLY A 160 -5.18 -18.52 -24.09
N LEU A 161 -6.28 -18.45 -23.34
CA LEU A 161 -7.50 -17.84 -23.81
C LEU A 161 -7.50 -16.34 -23.53
N ILE A 162 -7.51 -15.56 -24.62
CA ILE A 162 -7.67 -14.09 -24.62
C ILE A 162 -8.88 -13.64 -23.77
N ARG A 163 -9.90 -14.49 -23.66
CA ARG A 163 -11.10 -14.25 -22.85
C ARG A 163 -10.77 -13.88 -21.39
N HIS A 164 -9.74 -14.48 -20.78
CA HIS A 164 -9.35 -14.19 -19.38
C HIS A 164 -8.76 -12.79 -19.23
N ILE A 165 -8.07 -12.30 -20.26
CA ILE A 165 -7.55 -10.93 -20.28
C ILE A 165 -8.72 -9.95 -20.33
N PHE A 166 -9.70 -10.16 -21.20
CA PHE A 166 -10.86 -9.26 -21.30
C PHE A 166 -11.69 -9.23 -20.02
N ILE A 167 -11.98 -10.40 -19.42
CA ILE A 167 -12.79 -10.44 -18.20
C ILE A 167 -12.03 -9.82 -17.02
N SER A 168 -10.76 -10.17 -16.79
CA SER A 168 -9.96 -9.56 -15.74
C SER A 168 -9.70 -8.08 -16.00
N GLY A 169 -9.50 -7.71 -17.28
CA GLY A 169 -9.39 -6.32 -17.70
C GLY A 169 -10.63 -5.51 -17.35
N PHE A 170 -11.83 -6.06 -17.54
CA PHE A 170 -13.07 -5.38 -17.16
C PHE A 170 -13.13 -5.07 -15.66
N TYR A 171 -12.73 -6.03 -14.79
CA TYR A 171 -12.63 -5.77 -13.35
C TYR A 171 -11.62 -4.69 -12.99
N VAL A 172 -10.63 -4.44 -13.81
CA VAL A 172 -9.60 -3.43 -13.54
C VAL A 172 -9.93 -2.09 -14.19
N LEU A 173 -10.47 -2.10 -15.41
CA LEU A 173 -10.75 -0.89 -16.17
C LEU A 173 -11.84 -0.02 -15.53
N ILE A 174 -12.82 -0.63 -14.84
CA ILE A 174 -13.85 0.12 -14.12
C ILE A 174 -13.24 1.02 -13.03
N PRO A 175 -12.50 0.47 -12.03
CA PRO A 175 -11.88 1.33 -11.02
C PRO A 175 -10.82 2.25 -11.60
N VAL A 176 -10.05 1.82 -12.60
CA VAL A 176 -9.07 2.69 -13.28
C VAL A 176 -9.76 3.90 -13.92
N ALA A 177 -10.86 3.70 -14.65
CA ALA A 177 -11.61 4.79 -15.25
C ALA A 177 -12.14 5.78 -14.18
N LEU A 178 -12.70 5.26 -13.07
CA LEU A 178 -13.17 6.11 -11.98
C LEU A 178 -12.05 6.92 -11.34
N VAL A 179 -10.87 6.31 -11.13
CA VAL A 179 -9.70 6.97 -10.54
C VAL A 179 -9.11 8.00 -11.52
N LEU A 180 -9.13 7.74 -12.83
CA LEU A 180 -8.73 8.72 -13.84
C LEU A 180 -9.69 9.92 -13.90
N LEU A 181 -10.99 9.73 -13.64
CA LEU A 181 -11.95 10.83 -13.50
C LEU A 181 -11.73 11.66 -12.22
N GLN A 182 -10.98 11.12 -11.23
CA GLN A 182 -10.53 11.84 -10.02
C GLN A 182 -9.19 12.55 -10.20
N PRO A 183 -8.68 12.74 -11.38
CA PRO A 183 -7.33 13.02 -11.90
C PRO A 183 -6.17 12.43 -11.07
N ASP A 184 -6.27 11.16 -10.64
CA ASP A 184 -5.21 10.45 -9.91
C ASP A 184 -4.51 9.40 -10.79
N LEU A 185 -3.50 9.85 -11.54
CA LEU A 185 -2.69 9.00 -12.42
C LEU A 185 -1.87 7.97 -11.64
N GLY A 186 -1.42 8.32 -10.43
CA GLY A 186 -0.58 7.46 -9.61
C GLY A 186 -1.30 6.19 -9.18
N SER A 187 -2.46 6.34 -8.59
CA SER A 187 -3.29 5.21 -8.15
C SER A 187 -3.81 4.40 -9.34
N ALA A 188 -4.16 5.03 -10.46
CA ALA A 188 -4.56 4.33 -11.69
C ALA A 188 -3.42 3.44 -12.23
N ALA A 189 -2.18 3.94 -12.24
CA ALA A 189 -1.01 3.17 -12.65
C ALA A 189 -0.77 1.97 -11.72
N LEU A 190 -0.91 2.14 -10.39
CA LEU A 190 -0.78 1.03 -9.43
C LEU A 190 -1.82 -0.07 -9.66
N LEU A 191 -3.09 0.29 -9.94
CA LEU A 191 -4.13 -0.68 -10.27
C LEU A 191 -3.78 -1.50 -11.52
N LEU A 192 -3.23 -0.85 -12.55
CA LEU A 192 -2.76 -1.51 -13.76
C LEU A 192 -1.55 -2.41 -13.50
N ILE A 193 -0.57 -1.95 -12.70
CA ILE A 193 0.60 -2.74 -12.31
C ILE A 193 0.18 -4.01 -11.55
N ILE A 194 -0.77 -3.91 -10.61
CA ILE A 194 -1.33 -5.06 -9.89
C ILE A 194 -1.91 -6.08 -10.88
N TRP A 195 -2.70 -5.61 -11.84
CA TRP A 195 -3.34 -6.48 -12.84
C TRP A 195 -2.32 -7.21 -13.71
N VAL A 196 -1.41 -6.47 -14.33
CA VAL A 196 -0.34 -7.04 -15.16
C VAL A 196 0.52 -8.00 -14.35
N GLY A 197 0.88 -7.61 -13.12
CA GLY A 197 1.71 -8.43 -12.25
C GLY A 197 1.04 -9.75 -11.83
N ILE A 198 -0.24 -9.73 -11.45
CA ILE A 198 -0.97 -10.96 -11.13
C ILE A 198 -1.14 -11.84 -12.38
N MET A 199 -1.37 -11.25 -13.55
CA MET A 199 -1.41 -12.01 -14.81
C MET A 199 -0.08 -12.69 -15.12
N LEU A 200 1.06 -11.99 -14.92
CA LEU A 200 2.40 -12.56 -15.09
C LEU A 200 2.60 -13.79 -14.21
N VAL A 201 2.30 -13.66 -12.91
CA VAL A 201 2.42 -14.75 -11.94
C VAL A 201 1.46 -15.90 -12.24
N SER A 202 0.30 -15.60 -12.83
CA SER A 202 -0.69 -16.61 -13.22
C SER A 202 -0.26 -17.42 -14.47
N GLY A 203 0.83 -17.06 -15.17
CA GLY A 203 1.36 -17.80 -16.30
C GLY A 203 0.76 -17.46 -17.66
N ILE A 204 0.32 -16.20 -17.85
CA ILE A 204 -0.15 -15.74 -19.15
C ILE A 204 0.97 -15.82 -20.20
N ARG A 205 0.63 -16.14 -21.44
CA ARG A 205 1.62 -16.25 -22.54
C ARG A 205 2.26 -14.90 -22.85
N ALA A 206 3.59 -14.87 -23.00
CA ALA A 206 4.37 -13.65 -23.28
C ALA A 206 3.85 -12.83 -24.47
N ARG A 207 3.31 -13.48 -25.51
CA ARG A 207 2.70 -12.82 -26.68
C ARG A 207 1.52 -11.92 -26.32
N HIS A 208 0.71 -12.30 -25.32
CA HIS A 208 -0.43 -11.49 -24.87
C HIS A 208 0.03 -10.31 -24.04
N LEU A 209 1.10 -10.46 -23.25
CA LEU A 209 1.74 -9.35 -22.53
C LEU A 209 2.34 -8.34 -23.49
N LEU A 210 3.00 -8.81 -24.57
CA LEU A 210 3.50 -7.94 -25.63
C LEU A 210 2.37 -7.18 -26.31
N ALA A 211 1.25 -7.86 -26.61
CA ALA A 211 0.07 -7.21 -27.20
C ALA A 211 -0.50 -6.14 -26.25
N LEU A 212 -0.62 -6.43 -24.94
CA LEU A 212 -1.06 -5.46 -23.95
C LEU A 212 -0.11 -4.28 -23.84
N PHE A 213 1.20 -4.52 -23.86
CA PHE A 213 2.20 -3.47 -23.85
C PHE A 213 2.08 -2.55 -25.07
N LEU A 214 1.91 -3.12 -26.27
CA LEU A 214 1.71 -2.35 -27.50
C LEU A 214 0.41 -1.52 -27.45
N ILE A 215 -0.69 -2.12 -27.00
CA ILE A 215 -1.98 -1.44 -26.81
C ILE A 215 -1.81 -0.28 -25.82
N PHE A 216 -1.16 -0.52 -24.68
CA PHE A 216 -0.92 0.51 -23.68
C PHE A 216 -0.06 1.65 -24.24
N THR A 217 0.98 1.35 -25.01
CA THR A 217 1.84 2.36 -25.67
C THR A 217 1.02 3.23 -26.63
N VAL A 218 0.16 2.61 -27.45
CA VAL A 218 -0.72 3.36 -28.37
C VAL A 218 -1.72 4.23 -27.62
N ILE A 219 -2.37 3.68 -26.58
CA ILE A 219 -3.32 4.43 -25.74
C ILE A 219 -2.61 5.59 -25.03
N SER A 220 -1.40 5.38 -24.49
CA SER A 220 -0.62 6.43 -23.82
C SER A 220 -0.25 7.56 -24.78
N GLY A 221 0.18 7.21 -26.00
CA GLY A 221 0.47 8.22 -27.04
C GLY A 221 -0.76 9.01 -27.48
N PHE A 222 -1.92 8.34 -27.58
CA PHE A 222 -3.19 9.01 -27.88
C PHE A 222 -3.66 9.88 -26.71
N SER A 223 -3.54 9.36 -25.47
CA SER A 223 -3.90 10.11 -24.24
C SER A 223 -3.05 11.36 -24.06
N TRP A 224 -1.77 11.30 -24.40
CA TRP A 224 -0.88 12.46 -24.39
C TRP A 224 -1.44 13.64 -25.19
N LYS A 225 -2.01 13.36 -26.35
CA LYS A 225 -2.49 14.42 -27.26
C LYS A 225 -3.90 14.91 -26.92
N PHE A 226 -4.80 14.03 -26.46
CA PHE A 226 -6.23 14.31 -26.38
C PHE A 226 -6.82 14.30 -24.98
N PHE A 227 -6.23 13.60 -24.01
CA PHE A 227 -6.85 13.36 -22.72
C PHE A 227 -6.09 13.95 -21.51
N LEU A 228 -4.75 14.11 -21.62
CA LEU A 228 -3.99 14.65 -20.50
C LEU A 228 -4.23 16.16 -20.36
N GLU A 229 -4.53 16.60 -19.14
CA GLU A 229 -4.58 18.01 -18.77
C GLU A 229 -3.18 18.64 -18.75
N ASP A 230 -3.11 19.96 -18.92
CA ASP A 230 -1.82 20.66 -19.04
C ASP A 230 -0.91 20.46 -17.81
N TYR A 231 -1.49 20.39 -16.59
CA TYR A 231 -0.70 20.14 -15.40
C TYR A 231 -0.13 18.69 -15.37
N GLN A 232 -0.83 17.71 -15.95
CA GLN A 232 -0.34 16.32 -16.05
C GLN A 232 0.80 16.19 -17.06
N ARG A 233 0.68 16.88 -18.19
CA ARG A 233 1.76 17.01 -19.18
C ARG A 233 2.96 17.72 -18.58
N ALA A 234 2.72 18.82 -17.85
CA ALA A 234 3.76 19.56 -17.17
C ALA A 234 4.55 18.65 -16.21
N ARG A 235 3.89 17.78 -15.44
CA ARG A 235 4.59 16.82 -14.55
C ARG A 235 5.58 15.93 -15.28
N ILE A 236 5.18 15.42 -16.46
CA ILE A 236 6.05 14.55 -17.26
C ILE A 236 7.19 15.36 -17.90
N LEU A 237 6.91 16.55 -18.41
CA LEU A 237 7.93 17.43 -19.01
C LEU A 237 8.93 17.93 -17.96
N THR A 238 8.47 18.31 -16.78
CA THR A 238 9.32 18.74 -15.65
C THR A 238 10.24 17.61 -15.17
N PHE A 239 9.83 16.34 -15.31
CA PHE A 239 10.71 15.21 -15.02
C PHE A 239 11.95 15.19 -15.94
N PHE A 240 11.78 15.46 -17.24
CA PHE A 240 12.91 15.49 -18.19
C PHE A 240 13.76 16.76 -18.05
N GLU A 241 13.14 17.88 -17.68
CA GLU A 241 13.79 19.18 -17.57
C GLU A 241 13.36 19.93 -16.29
N PRO A 242 13.82 19.48 -15.10
CA PRO A 242 13.40 20.07 -13.81
C PRO A 242 13.75 21.55 -13.69
N GLN A 243 14.78 21.99 -14.39
CA GLN A 243 15.25 23.38 -14.37
C GLN A 243 14.27 24.36 -15.05
N LYS A 244 13.36 23.89 -15.90
CA LYS A 244 12.37 24.75 -16.57
C LYS A 244 11.20 25.14 -15.67
N ASP A 245 11.01 24.46 -14.55
CA ASP A 245 9.98 24.75 -13.54
C ASP A 245 10.60 24.99 -12.15
N PRO A 246 11.32 26.12 -11.98
CA PRO A 246 12.08 26.39 -10.77
C PRO A 246 11.22 26.79 -9.55
N LEU A 247 9.91 26.99 -9.72
CA LEU A 247 8.98 27.36 -8.65
C LEU A 247 7.87 26.32 -8.40
N GLY A 248 7.76 25.30 -9.26
CA GLY A 248 6.76 24.25 -9.14
C GLY A 248 7.32 22.89 -8.80
N GLN A 249 6.97 21.88 -9.58
CA GLN A 249 7.40 20.48 -9.30
C GLN A 249 8.90 20.24 -9.52
N GLY A 250 9.54 21.00 -10.43
CA GLY A 250 11.00 20.97 -10.62
C GLY A 250 11.74 21.37 -9.36
N TYR A 251 11.24 22.37 -8.64
CA TYR A 251 11.78 22.76 -7.32
C TYR A 251 11.75 21.58 -6.33
N ASN A 252 10.61 20.88 -6.25
CA ASN A 252 10.45 19.78 -5.31
C ASN A 252 11.44 18.64 -5.57
N ILE A 253 11.64 18.29 -6.85
CA ILE A 253 12.61 17.27 -7.26
C ILE A 253 14.05 17.70 -6.89
N LEU A 254 14.41 18.93 -7.21
CA LEU A 254 15.74 19.45 -6.93
C LEU A 254 16.02 19.51 -5.42
N GLN A 255 15.07 19.99 -4.62
CA GLN A 255 15.20 20.02 -3.16
C GLN A 255 15.29 18.62 -2.56
N SER A 256 14.53 17.64 -3.10
CA SER A 256 14.63 16.25 -2.69
C SER A 256 16.02 15.66 -2.94
N ILE A 257 16.57 15.88 -4.14
CA ILE A 257 17.93 15.42 -4.49
C ILE A 257 18.98 16.10 -3.60
N ILE A 258 18.85 17.41 -3.34
CA ILE A 258 19.75 18.16 -2.45
C ILE A 258 19.66 17.60 -1.02
N ALA A 259 18.45 17.32 -0.52
CA ALA A 259 18.24 16.74 0.81
C ALA A 259 18.95 15.39 0.92
N ILE A 260 18.71 14.47 -0.03
CA ILE A 260 19.34 13.14 -0.06
C ILE A 260 20.87 13.27 -0.10
N GLY A 261 21.41 14.10 -0.99
CA GLY A 261 22.86 14.30 -1.11
C GLY A 261 23.50 14.93 0.13
N SER A 262 22.76 15.81 0.82
CA SER A 262 23.26 16.51 2.01
C SER A 262 23.36 15.64 3.26
N GLY A 263 22.68 14.47 3.28
CA GLY A 263 22.71 13.52 4.39
C GLY A 263 24.06 12.79 4.55
N GLY A 264 24.83 12.64 3.48
CA GLY A 264 26.13 11.94 3.51
C GLY A 264 26.00 10.51 4.06
N PHE A 265 27.05 10.02 4.74
CA PHE A 265 27.06 8.66 5.28
C PHE A 265 26.24 8.53 6.59
N TRP A 266 26.36 9.49 7.50
CA TRP A 266 25.84 9.39 8.87
C TRP A 266 24.53 10.15 9.08
N GLY A 267 24.12 10.99 8.11
CA GLY A 267 23.01 11.90 8.27
C GLY A 267 23.36 13.15 9.09
N LYS A 268 22.42 14.09 9.13
CA LYS A 268 22.53 15.32 9.94
C LYS A 268 22.03 15.13 11.38
N GLY A 269 21.40 14.00 11.67
CA GLY A 269 20.69 13.73 12.92
C GLY A 269 19.20 14.05 12.86
N LEU A 270 18.42 13.36 13.66
CA LEU A 270 16.98 13.57 13.77
C LEU A 270 16.66 15.02 14.16
N GLY A 271 15.81 15.69 13.42
CA GLY A 271 15.44 17.09 13.67
C GLY A 271 16.50 18.13 13.26
N HIS A 272 17.57 17.72 12.60
CA HIS A 272 18.66 18.64 12.18
C HIS A 272 18.80 18.73 10.65
N GLY A 273 17.86 18.17 9.89
CA GLY A 273 17.84 18.28 8.44
C GLY A 273 17.53 19.71 8.00
N SER A 274 18.43 20.39 7.32
CA SER A 274 18.22 21.78 6.89
C SER A 274 17.10 21.90 5.85
N GLN A 275 16.98 20.94 4.93
CA GLN A 275 15.93 20.96 3.90
C GLN A 275 14.54 20.62 4.47
N SER A 276 14.51 19.66 5.39
CA SER A 276 13.27 19.25 6.06
C SER A 276 12.83 20.26 7.12
N GLN A 277 13.73 20.77 7.96
CA GLN A 277 13.37 21.66 9.08
C GLN A 277 13.03 23.09 8.62
N LEU A 278 13.67 23.62 7.58
CA LEU A 278 13.39 24.95 7.05
C LEU A 278 12.24 24.96 6.03
N ASN A 279 11.52 23.84 5.86
CA ASN A 279 10.39 23.67 4.94
C ASN A 279 10.74 23.98 3.46
N PHE A 280 12.00 23.79 3.04
CA PHE A 280 12.35 23.85 1.63
C PHE A 280 11.80 22.65 0.87
N LEU A 281 11.54 21.52 1.57
CA LEU A 281 10.94 20.33 0.99
C LEU A 281 9.43 20.32 1.31
N PRO A 282 8.56 20.66 0.35
CA PRO A 282 7.13 20.57 0.56
C PRO A 282 6.71 19.09 0.66
N GLU A 283 5.62 18.81 1.39
CA GLU A 283 5.07 17.44 1.56
C GLU A 283 6.11 16.41 2.08
N GLN A 284 7.01 16.86 2.93
CA GLN A 284 8.06 16.03 3.54
C GLN A 284 7.51 14.85 4.36
N HIS A 285 6.24 14.91 4.83
CA HIS A 285 5.62 13.82 5.61
C HIS A 285 5.01 12.73 4.75
N THR A 286 4.64 13.04 3.50
CA THR A 286 3.91 12.15 2.58
C THR A 286 4.82 11.68 1.46
N ASP A 287 4.98 12.49 0.43
CA ASP A 287 5.61 12.13 -0.83
C ASP A 287 7.14 12.10 -0.77
N PHE A 288 7.73 12.98 0.05
CA PHE A 288 9.17 13.17 0.15
C PHE A 288 9.78 12.68 1.47
N ILE A 289 9.10 11.76 2.17
CA ILE A 289 9.60 11.21 3.43
C ILE A 289 10.92 10.46 3.24
N TRP A 290 11.14 9.85 2.07
CA TRP A 290 12.41 9.20 1.74
C TRP A 290 13.58 10.18 1.75
N ALA A 291 13.40 11.37 1.20
CA ALA A 291 14.42 12.42 1.21
C ALA A 291 14.69 12.91 2.64
N THR A 292 13.65 13.03 3.47
CA THR A 292 13.80 13.39 4.90
C THR A 292 14.59 12.33 5.66
N ILE A 293 14.28 11.04 5.46
CA ILE A 293 15.04 9.94 6.08
C ILE A 293 16.50 9.96 5.60
N ALA A 294 16.72 10.16 4.31
CA ALA A 294 18.08 10.22 3.76
C ALA A 294 18.88 11.42 4.30
N GLU A 295 18.26 12.58 4.48
CA GLU A 295 18.91 13.76 5.06
C GLU A 295 19.25 13.55 6.52
N GLU A 296 18.32 13.03 7.33
CA GLU A 296 18.47 12.91 8.78
C GLU A 296 19.32 11.71 9.22
N TRP A 297 19.16 10.55 8.55
CA TRP A 297 19.79 9.28 8.93
C TRP A 297 20.98 8.90 8.01
N GLY A 298 21.13 9.59 6.87
CA GLY A 298 22.20 9.38 5.91
C GLY A 298 22.12 8.03 5.20
N PHE A 299 23.23 7.65 4.56
CA PHE A 299 23.34 6.40 3.81
C PHE A 299 23.05 5.16 4.67
N PHE A 300 23.57 5.10 5.90
CA PHE A 300 23.34 3.94 6.77
C PHE A 300 21.87 3.78 7.18
N GLY A 301 21.16 4.87 7.42
CA GLY A 301 19.72 4.82 7.70
C GLY A 301 18.92 4.34 6.50
N VAL A 302 19.22 4.87 5.32
CA VAL A 302 18.59 4.43 4.06
C VAL A 302 18.88 2.95 3.78
N ALA A 303 20.14 2.51 3.93
CA ALA A 303 20.52 1.12 3.76
C ALA A 303 19.77 0.20 4.75
N PHE A 304 19.63 0.61 6.00
CA PHE A 304 18.88 -0.13 7.00
C PHE A 304 17.40 -0.28 6.63
N VAL A 305 16.73 0.79 6.15
CA VAL A 305 15.36 0.74 5.65
C VAL A 305 15.24 -0.21 4.46
N LEU A 306 16.17 -0.15 3.50
CA LEU A 306 16.18 -1.07 2.35
C LEU A 306 16.37 -2.53 2.76
N VAL A 307 17.21 -2.80 3.77
CA VAL A 307 17.38 -4.15 4.32
C VAL A 307 16.08 -4.64 4.97
N LEU A 308 15.36 -3.80 5.72
CA LEU A 308 14.06 -4.17 6.28
C LEU A 308 13.05 -4.51 5.18
N TRP A 309 12.98 -3.72 4.10
CA TRP A 309 12.17 -4.04 2.94
C TRP A 309 12.60 -5.35 2.26
N GLY A 310 13.91 -5.58 2.13
CA GLY A 310 14.47 -6.83 1.63
C GLY A 310 14.00 -8.04 2.46
N ILE A 311 14.01 -7.93 3.78
CA ILE A 311 13.51 -8.96 4.70
C ILE A 311 12.02 -9.20 4.48
N ILE A 312 11.21 -8.13 4.36
CA ILE A 312 9.76 -8.25 4.10
C ILE A 312 9.52 -8.98 2.78
N PHE A 313 10.17 -8.58 1.68
CA PHE A 313 10.00 -9.23 0.38
C PHE A 313 10.47 -10.69 0.39
N TRP A 314 11.57 -10.98 1.06
CA TRP A 314 12.06 -12.35 1.24
C TRP A 314 11.05 -13.22 1.98
N ARG A 315 10.47 -12.73 3.10
CA ARG A 315 9.45 -13.46 3.85
C ARG A 315 8.16 -13.63 3.06
N LEU A 316 7.67 -12.59 2.38
CA LEU A 316 6.50 -12.67 1.50
C LEU A 316 6.71 -13.70 0.38
N PHE A 317 7.88 -13.73 -0.24
CA PHE A 317 8.23 -14.69 -1.29
C PHE A 317 8.22 -16.14 -0.79
N ILE A 318 8.80 -16.40 0.39
CA ILE A 318 8.75 -17.73 1.02
C ILE A 318 7.30 -18.16 1.30
N ILE A 319 6.48 -17.26 1.84
CA ILE A 319 5.07 -17.54 2.14
C ILE A 319 4.31 -17.80 0.83
N ALA A 320 4.56 -17.05 -0.22
CA ALA A 320 3.90 -17.20 -1.52
C ALA A 320 4.22 -18.53 -2.18
N ILE A 321 5.50 -18.94 -2.19
CA ILE A 321 5.90 -20.24 -2.77
C ILE A 321 5.37 -21.42 -1.96
N GLY A 322 5.40 -21.31 -0.64
CA GLY A 322 4.88 -22.33 0.26
C GLY A 322 3.35 -22.43 0.28
N ALA A 323 2.62 -21.47 -0.32
CA ALA A 323 1.18 -21.44 -0.25
C ALA A 323 0.51 -22.68 -0.87
N THR A 324 -0.37 -23.32 -0.09
CA THR A 324 -1.07 -24.56 -0.47
C THR A 324 -2.17 -24.33 -1.50
N THR A 325 -2.65 -23.11 -1.64
CA THR A 325 -3.73 -22.75 -2.57
C THR A 325 -3.27 -21.68 -3.55
N ASN A 326 -3.74 -21.77 -4.81
CA ASN A 326 -3.44 -20.75 -5.82
C ASN A 326 -3.95 -19.37 -5.42
N PHE A 327 -5.08 -19.29 -4.71
CA PHE A 327 -5.58 -18.02 -4.18
C PHE A 327 -4.58 -17.35 -3.24
N ALA A 328 -4.09 -18.09 -2.24
CA ALA A 328 -3.11 -17.56 -1.28
C ALA A 328 -1.81 -17.14 -1.97
N ARG A 329 -1.32 -17.96 -2.91
CA ARG A 329 -0.13 -17.63 -3.71
C ARG A 329 -0.31 -16.33 -4.48
N LEU A 330 -1.40 -16.19 -5.24
CA LEU A 330 -1.67 -15.01 -6.06
C LEU A 330 -1.95 -13.76 -5.22
N PHE A 331 -2.61 -13.92 -4.06
CA PHE A 331 -2.83 -12.82 -3.13
C PHE A 331 -1.50 -12.27 -2.58
N VAL A 332 -0.62 -13.13 -2.09
CA VAL A 332 0.67 -12.70 -1.52
C VAL A 332 1.57 -12.09 -2.60
N PHE A 333 1.63 -12.67 -3.79
CA PHE A 333 2.37 -12.08 -4.91
C PHE A 333 1.78 -10.74 -5.36
N GLY A 334 0.45 -10.61 -5.46
CA GLY A 334 -0.21 -9.36 -5.81
C GLY A 334 0.06 -8.26 -4.79
N PHE A 335 0.03 -8.60 -3.51
CA PHE A 335 0.38 -7.66 -2.43
C PHE A 335 1.87 -7.28 -2.47
N MET A 336 2.77 -8.24 -2.69
CA MET A 336 4.20 -8.00 -2.85
C MET A 336 4.48 -7.06 -4.02
N LEU A 337 3.81 -7.25 -5.15
CA LEU A 337 3.95 -6.39 -6.34
C LEU A 337 3.43 -4.97 -6.08
N LEU A 338 2.30 -4.82 -5.36
CA LEU A 338 1.81 -3.51 -4.96
C LEU A 338 2.85 -2.77 -4.13
N LEU A 339 3.40 -3.41 -3.08
CA LEU A 339 4.42 -2.81 -2.23
C LEU A 339 5.68 -2.44 -3.04
N LEU A 340 6.14 -3.35 -3.90
CA LEU A 340 7.33 -3.11 -4.74
C LEU A 340 7.11 -1.90 -5.66
N ALA A 341 5.94 -1.82 -6.31
CA ALA A 341 5.61 -0.71 -7.20
C ALA A 341 5.55 0.63 -6.45
N GLN A 342 4.89 0.67 -5.28
CA GLN A 342 4.82 1.88 -4.46
C GLN A 342 6.20 2.34 -4.01
N ILE A 343 7.05 1.43 -3.52
CA ILE A 343 8.42 1.73 -3.09
C ILE A 343 9.26 2.22 -4.27
N ALA A 344 9.25 1.51 -5.40
CA ALA A 344 10.04 1.86 -6.57
C ALA A 344 9.65 3.25 -7.13
N ILE A 345 8.35 3.54 -7.19
CA ILE A 345 7.86 4.83 -7.68
C ILE A 345 8.20 5.95 -6.67
N ASN A 346 7.96 5.74 -5.36
CA ASN A 346 8.24 6.76 -4.35
C ASN A 346 9.75 7.07 -4.27
N ILE A 347 10.61 6.07 -4.15
CA ILE A 347 12.06 6.27 -4.13
C ILE A 347 12.52 6.88 -5.45
N GLY A 348 12.00 6.36 -6.58
CA GLY A 348 12.34 6.87 -7.91
C GLY A 348 12.02 8.36 -8.07
N MET A 349 10.83 8.82 -7.62
CA MET A 349 10.50 10.25 -7.72
C MET A 349 11.33 11.13 -6.79
N ASN A 350 11.69 10.64 -5.60
CA ASN A 350 12.56 11.35 -4.67
C ASN A 350 13.99 11.50 -5.21
N MET A 351 14.48 10.51 -5.97
CA MET A 351 15.81 10.51 -6.58
C MET A 351 15.84 11.12 -7.99
N GLY A 352 14.69 11.56 -8.52
CA GLY A 352 14.59 12.13 -9.87
C GLY A 352 14.62 11.08 -11.00
N PHE A 353 14.35 9.79 -10.71
CA PHE A 353 14.27 8.72 -11.72
C PHE A 353 12.84 8.47 -12.25
N SER A 354 11.84 9.08 -11.64
CA SER A 354 10.45 9.03 -12.09
C SER A 354 9.75 10.37 -11.85
N PRO A 355 8.69 10.68 -12.62
CA PRO A 355 7.93 11.91 -12.37
C PRO A 355 7.26 11.88 -10.99
N VAL A 356 7.01 13.06 -10.42
CA VAL A 356 6.33 13.20 -9.13
C VAL A 356 4.84 12.89 -9.31
N ILE A 357 4.40 11.75 -8.78
CA ILE A 357 3.03 11.24 -8.94
C ILE A 357 2.23 11.31 -7.63
N GLY A 358 2.92 11.49 -6.49
CA GLY A 358 2.25 11.60 -5.18
C GLY A 358 1.80 10.26 -4.60
N ILE A 359 2.62 9.22 -4.73
CA ILE A 359 2.37 7.91 -4.13
C ILE A 359 3.11 7.82 -2.79
N PRO A 360 2.41 7.53 -1.68
CA PRO A 360 3.06 7.41 -0.38
C PRO A 360 3.95 6.17 -0.31
N LEU A 361 5.06 6.26 0.46
CA LEU A 361 5.93 5.13 0.76
C LEU A 361 5.27 4.25 1.84
N PRO A 362 4.94 2.98 1.53
CA PRO A 362 4.22 2.12 2.45
C PRO A 362 4.90 2.03 3.82
N LEU A 363 4.13 1.98 4.91
CA LEU A 363 4.56 1.91 6.33
C LEU A 363 5.36 3.11 6.85
N LEU A 364 5.96 3.93 5.99
CA LEU A 364 6.82 5.05 6.35
C LEU A 364 6.10 6.40 6.22
N SER A 365 5.46 6.66 5.06
CA SER A 365 4.77 7.93 4.81
C SER A 365 3.56 8.14 5.69
N TYR A 366 3.25 9.41 5.95
CA TYR A 366 1.97 9.80 6.50
C TYR A 366 0.85 9.46 5.51
N GLY A 367 -0.08 8.61 5.96
CA GLY A 367 -1.20 8.16 5.16
C GLY A 367 -2.04 7.13 5.92
N GLY A 368 -3.08 7.59 6.64
CA GLY A 368 -3.87 6.72 7.51
C GLY A 368 -4.51 5.56 6.77
N SER A 369 -5.17 5.81 5.65
CA SER A 369 -5.85 4.76 4.86
C SER A 369 -4.87 3.75 4.27
N SER A 370 -3.72 4.23 3.77
CA SER A 370 -2.67 3.37 3.21
C SER A 370 -2.04 2.48 4.27
N LEU A 371 -1.72 3.04 5.45
CA LEU A 371 -1.16 2.29 6.56
C LEU A 371 -2.12 1.19 7.06
N VAL A 372 -3.39 1.55 7.27
CA VAL A 372 -4.42 0.64 7.78
C VAL A 372 -4.68 -0.52 6.81
N THR A 373 -4.85 -0.23 5.50
CA THR A 373 -5.05 -1.26 4.47
C THR A 373 -3.81 -2.14 4.27
N THR A 374 -2.63 -1.58 4.35
CA THR A 374 -1.38 -2.34 4.26
C THR A 374 -1.24 -3.30 5.45
N LEU A 375 -1.52 -2.85 6.68
CA LEU A 375 -1.47 -3.69 7.88
C LEU A 375 -2.55 -4.78 7.87
N LEU A 376 -3.75 -4.48 7.39
CA LEU A 376 -4.79 -5.48 7.18
C LEU A 376 -4.31 -6.57 6.21
N ALA A 377 -3.68 -6.20 5.09
CA ALA A 377 -3.14 -7.15 4.13
C ALA A 377 -2.04 -8.02 4.75
N PHE A 378 -1.14 -7.45 5.58
CA PHE A 378 -0.16 -8.23 6.35
C PHE A 378 -0.84 -9.21 7.32
N GLY A 379 -1.97 -8.85 7.94
CA GLY A 379 -2.75 -9.75 8.78
C GLY A 379 -3.22 -11.00 8.02
N ILE A 380 -3.73 -10.82 6.80
CA ILE A 380 -4.13 -11.94 5.92
C ILE A 380 -2.91 -12.78 5.51
N VAL A 381 -1.76 -12.15 5.21
CA VAL A 381 -0.52 -12.87 4.91
C VAL A 381 -0.08 -13.73 6.09
N GLN A 382 -0.16 -13.22 7.32
CA GLN A 382 0.12 -13.98 8.53
C GLN A 382 -0.84 -15.17 8.70
N ASN A 383 -2.12 -14.99 8.43
CA ASN A 383 -3.10 -16.06 8.46
C ASN A 383 -2.78 -17.15 7.42
N ILE A 384 -2.37 -16.76 6.20
CA ILE A 384 -1.88 -17.70 5.19
C ILE A 384 -0.67 -18.49 5.74
N LYS A 385 0.29 -17.81 6.39
CA LYS A 385 1.47 -18.45 6.98
C LYS A 385 1.12 -19.47 8.07
N ILE A 386 0.18 -19.13 8.97
CA ILE A 386 -0.31 -20.01 10.03
C ILE A 386 -0.88 -21.31 9.43
N ASN A 387 -1.66 -21.18 8.35
CA ASN A 387 -2.28 -22.33 7.67
C ASN A 387 -1.28 -23.19 6.88
N LEU A 388 -0.12 -22.66 6.48
CA LEU A 388 0.97 -23.46 5.90
C LEU A 388 1.56 -24.46 6.90
N SER A 389 1.79 -24.00 8.12
CA SER A 389 2.40 -24.83 9.18
C SER A 389 1.43 -25.86 9.78
N SER A 390 0.16 -25.86 9.42
CA SER A 390 -0.84 -26.85 9.85
C SER A 390 -1.03 -28.00 8.85
N SER A 391 -0.48 -27.88 7.65
CA SER A 391 -0.57 -28.90 6.59
C SER A 391 0.75 -29.65 6.36
N ALA A 392 1.80 -29.30 7.07
CA ALA A 392 3.08 -30.01 7.17
C ALA A 392 3.14 -30.79 8.49
#